data_a37b465bb37d7c248abe6f3d8f8d0df7
#
_entry.id   a37b465bb37d7c248abe6f3d8f8d0df7
#
_cell.length_a   1.000
_cell.length_b   1.000
_cell.length_c   1.000
_cell.angle_alpha   90.00
_cell.angle_beta   90.00
_cell.angle_gamma   90.00
#
_symmetry.space_group_name_H-M   'P 1'
#
loop_
_entity.id
_entity.type
_entity.pdbx_description
1 polymer ?
#
loop_
_entity_poly.entity_id
_entity_poly.type
_entity_poly.pdbx_seq_one_letter_code
_entity_poly.pdbx_strand_id
1 'polypeptide(L)'
;PTDLRLINNQKIEDPSLYALYFHFGRYLMICGTREGSLPLNLQGLWANTIQTPWNGDYHLNINLQMCYWPTEVTNLSELHNTLIDYTKKLVPSGEITAQGFYGADGWVAHVVSNPWLFTAPAEHASWGATNTGGAWLCSHLWQHYLFNPDTSYVADIYPVLKGASQFFLSNMISEPKHQWLVTAPSSSPENSFKQNGQPVFVCMGPTMDTQIIRELFENTVSAAQILGIDPQFCQQINIALQKLPPMQISAQGGYLLEWL
;
A
#
# COMPACT_ATOMS: atom_id res chain seq x y z
N PRO A 1 -14.22 -10.75 34.87
CA PRO A 1 -15.53 -10.11 34.63
C PRO A 1 -15.94 -10.16 33.15
N THR A 2 -15.03 -9.87 32.20
CA THR A 2 -15.32 -9.85 30.76
C THR A 2 -15.68 -11.23 30.22
N ASP A 3 -15.00 -12.28 30.68
CA ASP A 3 -15.24 -13.67 30.25
C ASP A 3 -16.63 -14.18 30.65
N LEU A 4 -17.10 -13.81 31.84
CA LEU A 4 -18.45 -14.18 32.30
C LEU A 4 -19.56 -13.49 31.50
N ARG A 5 -19.30 -12.30 30.97
CA ARG A 5 -20.25 -11.57 30.11
C ARG A 5 -20.37 -12.16 28.73
N LEU A 6 -19.25 -12.62 28.15
CA LEU A 6 -19.22 -13.31 26.87
C LEU A 6 -19.87 -14.70 26.93
N ILE A 7 -19.65 -15.45 28.01
CA ILE A 7 -20.22 -16.80 28.22
C ILE A 7 -21.75 -16.76 28.38
N ASN A 8 -22.29 -15.74 29.03
CA ASN A 8 -23.73 -15.64 29.29
C ASN A 8 -24.55 -15.01 28.15
N ASN A 9 -23.94 -14.66 27.03
CA ASN A 9 -24.61 -14.07 25.86
C ASN A 9 -25.50 -12.85 26.20
N GLN A 10 -25.23 -12.19 27.31
CA GLN A 10 -25.96 -11.00 27.76
C GLN A 10 -25.40 -9.78 27.02
N LYS A 11 -26.25 -9.07 26.31
CA LYS A 11 -25.93 -7.74 25.76
C LYS A 11 -25.79 -6.71 26.91
N ILE A 12 -24.68 -6.75 27.61
CA ILE A 12 -24.36 -5.74 28.61
C ILE A 12 -23.46 -4.71 27.91
N GLU A 13 -23.91 -3.48 27.85
CA GLU A 13 -23.08 -2.35 27.44
C GLU A 13 -21.98 -2.15 28.49
N ASP A 14 -20.73 -2.37 28.06
CA ASP A 14 -19.57 -2.17 28.91
C ASP A 14 -18.55 -1.27 28.18
N PRO A 15 -18.63 0.04 28.39
CA PRO A 15 -17.69 0.98 27.76
C PRO A 15 -16.22 0.67 28.06
N SER A 16 -15.93 0.04 29.21
CA SER A 16 -14.55 -0.34 29.57
C SER A 16 -13.97 -1.42 28.67
N LEU A 17 -14.85 -2.26 28.05
CA LEU A 17 -14.41 -3.27 27.09
C LEU A 17 -13.88 -2.62 25.80
N TYR A 18 -14.53 -1.56 25.33
CA TYR A 18 -14.04 -0.82 24.15
C TYR A 18 -12.69 -0.16 24.42
N ALA A 19 -12.54 0.46 25.57
CA ALA A 19 -11.27 1.04 25.99
C ALA A 19 -10.17 -0.03 26.13
N LEU A 20 -10.49 -1.17 26.73
CA LEU A 20 -9.56 -2.29 26.85
C LEU A 20 -9.13 -2.80 25.46
N TYR A 21 -10.07 -3.00 24.54
CA TYR A 21 -9.78 -3.47 23.20
C TYR A 21 -8.89 -2.49 22.42
N PHE A 22 -9.19 -1.20 22.49
CA PHE A 22 -8.36 -0.15 21.92
C PHE A 22 -6.94 -0.16 22.49
N HIS A 23 -6.80 -0.18 23.81
CA HIS A 23 -5.49 -0.20 24.44
C HIS A 23 -4.74 -1.51 24.24
N PHE A 24 -5.45 -2.63 24.06
CA PHE A 24 -4.82 -3.90 23.71
C PHE A 24 -4.21 -3.87 22.31
N GLY A 25 -4.88 -3.26 21.32
CA GLY A 25 -4.30 -3.02 20.00
C GLY A 25 -3.03 -2.18 20.05
N ARG A 26 -3.05 -1.06 20.81
CA ARG A 26 -1.84 -0.24 21.04
C ARG A 26 -0.73 -1.03 21.74
N TYR A 27 -1.07 -1.82 22.75
CA TYR A 27 -0.10 -2.67 23.45
C TYR A 27 0.59 -3.66 22.50
N LEU A 28 -0.15 -4.33 21.62
CA LEU A 28 0.43 -5.23 20.62
C LEU A 28 1.36 -4.49 19.68
N MET A 29 0.98 -3.30 19.23
CA MET A 29 1.81 -2.46 18.36
C MET A 29 3.12 -2.06 19.06
N ILE A 30 3.05 -1.58 20.30
CA ILE A 30 4.21 -1.20 21.12
C ILE A 30 5.14 -2.40 21.37
N CYS A 31 4.57 -3.57 21.67
CA CYS A 31 5.36 -4.77 21.91
C CYS A 31 6.06 -5.32 20.66
N GLY A 32 5.41 -5.19 19.52
CA GLY A 32 5.89 -5.79 18.26
C GLY A 32 6.72 -4.85 17.38
N THR A 33 6.72 -3.55 17.65
CA THR A 33 7.39 -2.54 16.81
C THR A 33 8.35 -1.71 17.65
N ARG A 34 9.58 -1.54 17.17
CA ARG A 34 10.60 -0.71 17.83
C ARG A 34 11.48 -0.04 16.78
N GLU A 35 11.99 1.12 17.10
CA GLU A 35 12.96 1.82 16.25
C GLU A 35 14.14 0.90 15.89
N GLY A 36 14.50 0.88 14.62
CA GLY A 36 15.57 0.03 14.08
C GLY A 36 15.21 -1.44 13.91
N SER A 37 13.99 -1.87 14.29
CA SER A 37 13.51 -3.23 14.04
C SER A 37 12.92 -3.40 12.64
N LEU A 38 12.58 -4.64 12.30
CA LEU A 38 11.74 -4.94 11.15
C LEU A 38 10.27 -4.64 11.49
N PRO A 39 9.42 -4.35 10.48
CA PRO A 39 7.99 -4.19 10.68
C PRO A 39 7.32 -5.45 11.23
N LEU A 40 6.11 -5.29 11.76
CA LEU A 40 5.23 -6.41 12.08
C LEU A 40 4.91 -7.20 10.82
N ASN A 41 5.06 -8.53 10.89
CA ASN A 41 4.61 -9.43 9.82
C ASN A 41 3.14 -9.86 10.03
N LEU A 42 2.64 -10.83 9.24
CA LEU A 42 1.27 -11.33 9.35
C LEU A 42 0.89 -11.86 10.75
N GLN A 43 1.86 -12.33 11.52
CA GLN A 43 1.68 -12.78 12.91
C GLN A 43 2.17 -11.75 13.94
N GLY A 44 2.49 -10.53 13.52
CA GLY A 44 3.19 -9.58 14.38
C GLY A 44 4.62 -10.05 14.64
N LEU A 45 4.87 -10.52 15.87
CA LEU A 45 6.12 -11.22 16.26
C LEU A 45 5.81 -12.60 16.84
N TRP A 46 4.54 -12.97 16.96
CA TRP A 46 4.10 -14.12 17.75
C TRP A 46 3.83 -15.32 16.85
N ALA A 47 4.79 -16.22 16.76
CA ALA A 47 4.67 -17.48 16.08
C ALA A 47 5.00 -18.62 17.04
N ASN A 48 4.14 -19.64 17.08
CA ASN A 48 4.34 -20.84 17.90
C ASN A 48 4.73 -22.08 17.05
N THR A 49 4.94 -21.90 15.76
CA THR A 49 5.37 -22.92 14.82
C THR A 49 6.44 -22.36 13.89
N ILE A 50 7.31 -23.23 13.36
CA ILE A 50 8.33 -22.81 12.38
C ILE A 50 7.65 -22.40 11.08
N GLN A 51 6.67 -23.16 10.62
CA GLN A 51 5.88 -22.81 9.44
C GLN A 51 4.59 -22.14 9.88
N THR A 52 4.56 -20.84 9.77
CA THR A 52 3.38 -20.02 10.06
C THR A 52 2.47 -19.92 8.83
N PRO A 53 1.18 -19.58 9.01
CA PRO A 53 0.31 -19.25 7.89
C PRO A 53 0.95 -18.18 7.00
N TRP A 54 0.87 -18.40 5.66
CA TRP A 54 1.50 -17.51 4.66
C TRP A 54 2.97 -17.17 4.95
N ASN A 55 3.72 -18.09 5.54
CA ASN A 55 5.14 -17.97 5.90
C ASN A 55 5.48 -16.80 6.85
N GLY A 56 4.51 -16.10 7.39
CA GLY A 56 4.72 -14.91 8.21
C GLY A 56 5.43 -13.78 7.49
N ASP A 57 5.25 -13.67 6.17
CA ASP A 57 5.87 -12.62 5.38
C ASP A 57 5.09 -11.29 5.42
N TYR A 58 5.50 -10.30 4.64
CA TYR A 58 4.86 -8.99 4.53
C TYR A 58 3.97 -8.97 3.30
N HIS A 59 2.65 -8.95 3.50
CA HIS A 59 1.70 -8.76 2.42
C HIS A 59 1.42 -7.27 2.21
N LEU A 60 1.70 -6.79 0.99
CA LEU A 60 1.63 -5.37 0.62
C LEU A 60 0.34 -5.00 -0.11
N ASN A 61 -0.60 -5.94 -0.21
CA ASN A 61 -1.91 -5.66 -0.78
C ASN A 61 -2.92 -5.10 0.23
N ILE A 62 -2.63 -5.17 1.53
CA ILE A 62 -3.36 -4.50 2.62
C ILE A 62 -2.77 -4.76 4.02
N ASN A 63 -2.24 -5.97 4.29
CA ASN A 63 -2.00 -6.44 5.65
C ASN A 63 -0.95 -5.61 6.37
N LEU A 64 0.20 -5.35 5.72
CA LEU A 64 1.25 -4.53 6.31
C LEU A 64 0.77 -3.09 6.54
N GLN A 65 0.06 -2.52 5.58
CA GLN A 65 -0.52 -1.18 5.71
C GLN A 65 -1.49 -1.11 6.90
N MET A 66 -2.41 -2.07 7.03
CA MET A 66 -3.37 -2.10 8.13
C MET A 66 -2.72 -2.21 9.50
N CYS A 67 -1.61 -2.93 9.62
CA CYS A 67 -0.85 -3.00 10.88
C CYS A 67 -0.41 -1.61 11.37
N TYR A 68 -0.12 -0.68 10.44
CA TYR A 68 0.41 0.64 10.76
C TYR A 68 -0.60 1.80 10.65
N TRP A 69 -1.82 1.55 10.17
CA TRP A 69 -2.87 2.60 10.13
C TRP A 69 -3.16 3.27 11.49
N PRO A 70 -3.10 2.55 12.62
CA PRO A 70 -3.38 3.19 13.90
C PRO A 70 -2.24 4.06 14.43
N THR A 71 -1.02 3.99 13.92
CA THR A 71 0.15 4.64 14.52
C THR A 71 -0.05 6.13 14.79
N GLU A 72 -0.43 6.90 13.79
CA GLU A 72 -0.59 8.34 13.93
C GLU A 72 -1.77 8.70 14.83
N VAL A 73 -2.95 8.15 14.51
CA VAL A 73 -4.21 8.51 15.16
C VAL A 73 -4.31 8.01 16.61
N THR A 74 -3.44 7.10 17.04
CA THR A 74 -3.42 6.58 18.42
C THR A 74 -2.23 7.06 19.23
N ASN A 75 -1.53 8.10 18.76
CA ASN A 75 -0.36 8.66 19.42
C ASN A 75 0.78 7.63 19.61
N LEU A 76 1.16 6.98 18.51
CA LEU A 76 2.27 6.03 18.37
C LEU A 76 3.10 6.34 17.13
N SER A 77 3.20 7.62 16.78
CA SER A 77 3.84 8.11 15.55
C SER A 77 5.30 7.66 15.43
N GLU A 78 6.02 7.56 16.55
CA GLU A 78 7.41 7.09 16.60
C GLU A 78 7.56 5.64 16.08
N LEU A 79 6.52 4.81 16.23
CA LEU A 79 6.53 3.44 15.76
C LEU A 79 6.33 3.35 14.22
N HIS A 80 5.74 4.37 13.62
CA HIS A 80 5.56 4.44 12.17
C HIS A 80 6.89 4.46 11.42
N ASN A 81 7.93 5.05 12.02
CA ASN A 81 9.27 5.09 11.44
C ASN A 81 9.81 3.71 11.06
N THR A 82 9.41 2.65 11.76
CA THR A 82 9.80 1.28 11.41
C THR A 82 9.32 0.87 10.01
N LEU A 83 8.07 1.20 9.65
CA LEU A 83 7.55 0.95 8.30
C LEU A 83 8.16 1.89 7.26
N ILE A 84 8.36 3.16 7.62
CA ILE A 84 8.97 4.17 6.76
C ILE A 84 10.39 3.75 6.37
N ASP A 85 11.20 3.35 7.33
CA ASP A 85 12.56 2.87 7.11
C ASP A 85 12.60 1.58 6.28
N TYR A 86 11.66 0.67 6.51
CA TYR A 86 11.53 -0.53 5.70
C TYR A 86 11.19 -0.18 4.25
N THR A 87 10.25 0.74 4.04
CA THR A 87 9.86 1.20 2.70
C THR A 87 11.05 1.81 1.95
N LYS A 88 11.85 2.65 2.61
CA LYS A 88 13.09 3.19 2.02
C LYS A 88 14.07 2.09 1.62
N LYS A 89 14.21 1.06 2.45
CA LYS A 89 15.11 -0.08 2.18
C LYS A 89 14.64 -0.95 1.01
N LEU A 90 13.34 -0.93 0.67
CA LEU A 90 12.84 -1.66 -0.51
C LEU A 90 13.29 -1.04 -1.84
N VAL A 91 13.63 0.25 -1.87
CA VAL A 91 13.90 1.00 -3.12
C VAL A 91 14.97 0.32 -3.98
N PRO A 92 16.19 -0.03 -3.49
CA PRO A 92 17.21 -0.65 -4.34
C PRO A 92 16.77 -1.98 -4.97
N SER A 93 16.09 -2.85 -4.21
CA SER A 93 15.54 -4.10 -4.73
C SER A 93 14.40 -3.83 -5.73
N GLY A 94 13.58 -2.82 -5.45
CA GLY A 94 12.50 -2.39 -6.30
C GLY A 94 12.96 -1.82 -7.65
N GLU A 95 14.09 -1.13 -7.69
CA GLU A 95 14.73 -0.65 -8.94
C GLU A 95 15.19 -1.83 -9.80
N ILE A 96 15.82 -2.85 -9.20
CA ILE A 96 16.21 -4.07 -9.90
C ILE A 96 14.97 -4.77 -10.48
N THR A 97 13.88 -4.83 -9.72
CA THR A 97 12.62 -5.42 -10.16
C THR A 97 11.97 -4.61 -11.30
N ALA A 98 11.92 -3.28 -11.17
CA ALA A 98 11.37 -2.40 -12.20
C ALA A 98 12.12 -2.57 -13.53
N GLN A 99 13.44 -2.54 -13.49
CA GLN A 99 14.26 -2.73 -14.68
C GLN A 99 14.16 -4.15 -15.25
N GLY A 100 14.24 -5.18 -14.36
CA GLY A 100 14.32 -6.58 -14.81
C GLY A 100 13.01 -7.14 -15.35
N PHE A 101 11.86 -6.78 -14.77
CA PHE A 101 10.55 -7.30 -15.17
C PHE A 101 9.82 -6.40 -16.18
N TYR A 102 10.06 -5.08 -16.14
CA TYR A 102 9.29 -4.10 -16.90
C TYR A 102 10.14 -3.25 -17.85
N GLY A 103 11.46 -3.25 -17.72
CA GLY A 103 12.32 -2.29 -18.42
C GLY A 103 12.00 -0.83 -18.06
N ALA A 104 11.46 -0.62 -16.87
CA ALA A 104 10.95 0.66 -16.39
C ALA A 104 11.94 1.37 -15.47
N ASP A 105 11.87 2.71 -15.43
CA ASP A 105 12.58 3.53 -14.49
C ASP A 105 11.92 3.49 -13.09
N GLY A 106 12.63 3.97 -12.07
CA GLY A 106 12.14 4.04 -10.71
C GLY A 106 12.10 2.69 -10.01
N TRP A 107 11.18 2.49 -9.06
CA TRP A 107 11.11 1.26 -8.27
C TRP A 107 9.67 0.78 -8.09
N VAL A 108 9.54 -0.55 -7.90
CA VAL A 108 8.25 -1.23 -7.69
C VAL A 108 8.40 -2.30 -6.62
N ALA A 109 7.34 -2.52 -5.84
CA ALA A 109 7.16 -3.70 -5.01
C ALA A 109 5.76 -4.27 -5.24
N HIS A 110 5.69 -5.62 -5.32
CA HIS A 110 4.46 -6.36 -5.55
C HIS A 110 3.78 -6.74 -4.22
N VAL A 111 2.96 -7.79 -4.24
CA VAL A 111 2.11 -8.17 -3.10
C VAL A 111 2.91 -8.72 -1.92
N VAL A 112 3.98 -9.43 -2.16
CA VAL A 112 4.75 -10.10 -1.11
C VAL A 112 6.12 -9.47 -0.95
N SER A 113 6.50 -9.27 0.30
CA SER A 113 7.87 -8.91 0.69
C SER A 113 8.30 -9.71 1.92
N ASN A 114 9.53 -9.52 2.37
CA ASN A 114 10.11 -10.24 3.49
C ASN A 114 11.30 -9.47 4.08
N PRO A 115 11.95 -9.97 5.15
CA PRO A 115 13.13 -9.32 5.75
C PRO A 115 14.31 -9.11 4.80
N TRP A 116 14.38 -9.84 3.69
CA TRP A 116 15.41 -9.70 2.65
C TRP A 116 15.01 -8.76 1.52
N LEU A 117 13.92 -7.99 1.72
CA LEU A 117 13.50 -6.91 0.81
C LEU A 117 13.07 -7.42 -0.57
N PHE A 118 12.35 -8.54 -0.61
CA PHE A 118 11.78 -9.08 -1.84
C PHE A 118 10.74 -8.12 -2.43
N THR A 119 10.80 -7.88 -3.74
CA THR A 119 9.93 -6.91 -4.43
C THR A 119 9.33 -7.44 -5.74
N ALA A 120 9.80 -8.58 -6.24
CA ALA A 120 9.36 -9.14 -7.52
C ALA A 120 7.91 -9.65 -7.48
N PRO A 121 7.27 -9.92 -8.62
CA PRO A 121 5.99 -10.60 -8.67
C PRO A 121 6.03 -11.95 -7.93
N ALA A 122 4.94 -12.28 -7.24
CA ALA A 122 4.83 -13.55 -6.54
C ALA A 122 4.50 -14.70 -7.52
N GLU A 123 4.51 -15.95 -7.02
CA GLU A 123 4.51 -17.16 -7.83
C GLU A 123 3.20 -17.42 -8.61
N HIS A 124 2.11 -16.76 -8.26
CA HIS A 124 0.83 -16.93 -8.97
C HIS A 124 0.19 -15.59 -9.33
N ALA A 125 -0.18 -15.43 -10.59
CA ALA A 125 -0.69 -14.17 -11.13
C ALA A 125 -2.03 -13.73 -10.52
N SER A 126 -2.82 -14.64 -9.93
CA SER A 126 -4.11 -14.31 -9.32
C SER A 126 -4.01 -13.32 -8.15
N TRP A 127 -2.87 -13.27 -7.49
CA TRP A 127 -2.60 -12.38 -6.37
C TRP A 127 -1.24 -11.67 -6.48
N GLY A 128 -0.30 -12.24 -7.24
CA GLY A 128 1.05 -11.73 -7.37
C GLY A 128 1.28 -10.71 -8.48
N ALA A 129 0.29 -10.47 -9.36
CA ALA A 129 0.46 -9.57 -10.51
C ALA A 129 0.28 -8.09 -10.16
N THR A 130 -0.30 -7.76 -9.02
CA THR A 130 -0.45 -6.37 -8.56
C THR A 130 0.92 -5.72 -8.36
N ASN A 131 1.11 -4.54 -8.94
CA ASN A 131 2.36 -3.80 -8.92
C ASN A 131 2.30 -2.50 -8.09
N THR A 132 1.24 -2.32 -7.31
CA THR A 132 1.01 -1.10 -6.51
C THR A 132 1.40 -1.23 -5.03
N GLY A 133 1.96 -2.35 -4.59
CA GLY A 133 2.35 -2.55 -3.18
C GLY A 133 3.31 -1.48 -2.66
N GLY A 134 4.38 -1.18 -3.42
CA GLY A 134 5.32 -0.12 -3.09
C GLY A 134 4.69 1.27 -3.09
N ALA A 135 3.83 1.56 -4.08
CA ALA A 135 3.10 2.81 -4.15
C ALA A 135 2.16 3.02 -2.95
N TRP A 136 1.49 1.96 -2.51
CA TRP A 136 0.62 2.04 -1.33
C TRP A 136 1.42 2.24 -0.04
N LEU A 137 2.62 1.69 0.07
CA LEU A 137 3.52 2.00 1.19
C LEU A 137 3.93 3.49 1.19
N CYS A 138 4.05 4.12 0.03
CA CYS A 138 4.34 5.56 -0.06
C CYS A 138 3.26 6.43 0.60
N SER A 139 2.00 5.99 0.68
CA SER A 139 0.96 6.72 1.39
C SER A 139 1.25 6.86 2.89
N HIS A 140 1.91 5.86 3.49
CA HIS A 140 2.35 5.91 4.89
C HIS A 140 3.42 6.98 5.13
N LEU A 141 4.34 7.16 4.19
CA LEU A 141 5.36 8.21 4.27
C LEU A 141 4.70 9.59 4.29
N TRP A 142 3.73 9.79 3.40
CA TRP A 142 2.99 11.04 3.32
C TRP A 142 2.07 11.26 4.54
N GLN A 143 1.40 10.21 5.00
CA GLN A 143 0.56 10.27 6.19
C GLN A 143 1.34 10.71 7.43
N HIS A 144 2.55 10.18 7.63
CA HIS A 144 3.42 10.61 8.73
C HIS A 144 3.73 12.10 8.65
N TYR A 145 4.03 12.63 7.46
CA TYR A 145 4.22 14.07 7.26
C TYR A 145 2.98 14.89 7.64
N LEU A 146 1.77 14.42 7.28
CA LEU A 146 0.54 15.16 7.56
C LEU A 146 0.29 15.32 9.07
N PHE A 147 0.71 14.36 9.89
CA PHE A 147 0.61 14.44 11.35
C PHE A 147 1.79 15.19 11.99
N ASN A 148 2.96 15.14 11.38
CA ASN A 148 4.18 15.79 11.87
C ASN A 148 4.85 16.59 10.73
N PRO A 149 4.32 17.77 10.37
CA PRO A 149 4.84 18.57 9.27
C PRO A 149 6.29 19.02 9.52
N ASP A 150 7.22 18.47 8.73
CA ASP A 150 8.63 18.81 8.74
C ASP A 150 9.19 18.78 7.31
N THR A 151 9.74 19.90 6.84
CA THR A 151 10.30 20.01 5.50
C THR A 151 11.55 19.13 5.32
N SER A 152 12.32 18.92 6.37
CA SER A 152 13.49 18.01 6.32
C SER A 152 13.07 16.56 6.12
N TYR A 153 11.98 16.15 6.74
CA TYR A 153 11.38 14.83 6.52
C TYR A 153 10.86 14.70 5.08
N VAL A 154 10.19 15.72 4.54
CA VAL A 154 9.74 15.70 3.13
C VAL A 154 10.93 15.53 2.18
N ALA A 155 12.06 16.21 2.45
CA ALA A 155 13.26 16.05 1.64
C ALA A 155 13.83 14.64 1.68
N ASP A 156 13.73 13.95 2.83
CA ASP A 156 14.18 12.58 3.03
C ASP A 156 13.29 11.54 2.31
N ILE A 157 11.98 11.72 2.30
CA ILE A 157 11.05 10.77 1.65
C ILE A 157 10.84 11.06 0.16
N TYR A 158 11.10 12.28 -0.31
CA TYR A 158 10.83 12.68 -1.69
C TYR A 158 11.47 11.76 -2.74
N PRO A 159 12.73 11.31 -2.61
CA PRO A 159 13.32 10.38 -3.58
C PRO A 159 12.54 9.06 -3.70
N VAL A 160 11.96 8.59 -2.60
CA VAL A 160 11.15 7.36 -2.56
C VAL A 160 9.84 7.57 -3.34
N LEU A 161 9.11 8.65 -3.06
CA LEU A 161 7.89 9.02 -3.76
C LEU A 161 8.15 9.26 -5.26
N LYS A 162 9.21 9.99 -5.58
CA LYS A 162 9.62 10.27 -6.96
C LYS A 162 9.93 8.99 -7.73
N GLY A 163 10.73 8.09 -7.15
CA GLY A 163 11.08 6.83 -7.79
C GLY A 163 9.88 5.92 -8.04
N ALA A 164 8.95 5.80 -7.07
CA ALA A 164 7.70 5.08 -7.29
C ALA A 164 6.84 5.72 -8.40
N SER A 165 6.78 7.05 -8.45
CA SER A 165 6.06 7.77 -9.51
C SER A 165 6.71 7.59 -10.88
N GLN A 166 8.04 7.56 -10.97
CA GLN A 166 8.77 7.29 -12.22
C GLN A 166 8.42 5.91 -12.79
N PHE A 167 8.29 4.89 -11.93
CA PHE A 167 7.88 3.56 -12.37
C PHE A 167 6.54 3.60 -13.10
N PHE A 168 5.52 4.20 -12.54
CA PHE A 168 4.20 4.26 -13.18
C PHE A 168 4.19 5.14 -14.42
N LEU A 169 4.91 6.26 -14.44
CA LEU A 169 5.03 7.09 -15.64
C LEU A 169 5.66 6.33 -16.81
N SER A 170 6.61 5.43 -16.56
CA SER A 170 7.27 4.64 -17.60
C SER A 170 6.55 3.33 -17.94
N ASN A 171 5.75 2.77 -17.03
CA ASN A 171 5.14 1.45 -17.18
C ASN A 171 3.66 1.45 -17.58
N MET A 172 2.91 2.53 -17.28
CA MET A 172 1.50 2.61 -17.67
C MET A 172 1.34 2.66 -19.19
N ILE A 173 0.26 2.04 -19.68
CA ILE A 173 -0.11 2.04 -21.09
C ILE A 173 -1.44 2.77 -21.32
N SER A 174 -1.69 3.23 -22.55
CA SER A 174 -3.02 3.72 -22.95
C SER A 174 -3.95 2.55 -23.21
N GLU A 175 -5.08 2.49 -22.48
CA GLU A 175 -6.10 1.49 -22.77
C GLU A 175 -6.82 1.82 -24.11
N PRO A 176 -7.29 0.79 -24.85
CA PRO A 176 -7.68 1.00 -26.24
C PRO A 176 -8.93 1.83 -26.46
N LYS A 177 -9.90 1.83 -25.51
CA LYS A 177 -11.24 2.39 -25.72
C LYS A 177 -11.31 3.90 -25.43
N HIS A 178 -10.75 4.32 -24.30
CA HIS A 178 -10.84 5.71 -23.82
C HIS A 178 -9.48 6.42 -23.83
N GLN A 179 -8.41 5.69 -24.12
CA GLN A 179 -7.03 6.19 -24.10
C GLN A 179 -6.57 6.64 -22.70
N TRP A 180 -7.17 6.09 -21.65
CA TRP A 180 -6.72 6.33 -20.28
C TRP A 180 -5.39 5.64 -20.01
N LEU A 181 -4.57 6.22 -19.15
CA LEU A 181 -3.35 5.58 -18.66
C LEU A 181 -3.69 4.57 -17.57
N VAL A 182 -3.30 3.33 -17.76
CA VAL A 182 -3.60 2.20 -16.87
C VAL A 182 -2.38 1.30 -16.67
N THR A 183 -2.37 0.56 -15.56
CA THR A 183 -1.44 -0.55 -15.34
C THR A 183 -1.85 -1.76 -16.17
N ALA A 184 -0.88 -2.47 -16.78
CA ALA A 184 -1.12 -3.73 -17.47
C ALA A 184 0.19 -4.51 -17.67
N PRO A 185 0.28 -5.80 -17.26
CA PRO A 185 -0.74 -6.50 -16.47
C PRO A 185 -0.79 -6.05 -15.02
N SER A 186 -1.96 -6.23 -14.39
CA SER A 186 -2.15 -6.08 -12.95
C SER A 186 -3.29 -6.99 -12.47
N SER A 187 -3.60 -6.94 -11.19
CA SER A 187 -4.74 -7.62 -10.59
C SER A 187 -5.34 -6.76 -9.48
N SER A 188 -6.61 -6.98 -9.15
CA SER A 188 -7.21 -6.45 -7.93
C SER A 188 -7.18 -7.57 -6.89
N PRO A 189 -6.11 -7.69 -6.09
CA PRO A 189 -5.94 -8.86 -5.23
C PRO A 189 -6.91 -8.84 -4.05
N GLU A 190 -7.59 -9.96 -3.73
CA GLU A 190 -7.44 -11.23 -4.47
C GLU A 190 -8.75 -11.58 -5.19
N ASN A 191 -9.31 -10.64 -5.94
CA ASN A 191 -10.58 -10.78 -6.62
C ASN A 191 -10.44 -11.38 -8.02
N SER A 192 -11.54 -11.91 -8.53
CA SER A 192 -11.63 -12.44 -9.88
C SER A 192 -12.95 -12.08 -10.54
N PHE A 193 -12.96 -12.00 -11.85
CA PHE A 193 -14.17 -11.92 -12.67
C PHE A 193 -14.30 -13.15 -13.56
N LYS A 194 -15.48 -13.35 -14.13
CA LYS A 194 -15.71 -14.49 -15.04
C LYS A 194 -15.62 -14.05 -16.48
N GLN A 195 -14.79 -14.75 -17.26
CA GLN A 195 -14.75 -14.62 -18.70
C GLN A 195 -14.99 -16.00 -19.32
N ASN A 196 -16.03 -16.13 -20.14
CA ASN A 196 -16.46 -17.43 -20.70
C ASN A 196 -16.66 -18.54 -19.65
N GLY A 197 -17.18 -18.17 -18.46
CA GLY A 197 -17.46 -19.08 -17.36
C GLY A 197 -16.24 -19.45 -16.50
N GLN A 198 -15.03 -19.02 -16.87
CA GLN A 198 -13.78 -19.28 -16.15
C GLN A 198 -13.38 -18.06 -15.30
N PRO A 199 -12.80 -18.27 -14.11
CA PRO A 199 -12.27 -17.16 -13.31
C PRO A 199 -11.02 -16.55 -13.99
N VAL A 200 -10.98 -15.24 -14.06
CA VAL A 200 -9.84 -14.44 -14.55
C VAL A 200 -9.43 -13.47 -13.46
N PHE A 201 -8.16 -13.35 -13.20
CA PHE A 201 -7.58 -12.55 -12.13
C PHE A 201 -6.77 -11.36 -12.67
N VAL A 202 -6.07 -11.59 -13.78
CA VAL A 202 -5.22 -10.56 -14.39
C VAL A 202 -6.05 -9.68 -15.31
N CYS A 203 -5.86 -8.39 -15.16
CA CYS A 203 -6.59 -7.36 -15.91
C CYS A 203 -5.68 -6.19 -16.27
N MET A 204 -6.26 -5.20 -16.93
CA MET A 204 -5.67 -3.87 -17.05
C MET A 204 -6.51 -2.87 -16.24
N GLY A 205 -5.86 -1.92 -15.61
CA GLY A 205 -6.47 -0.78 -14.95
C GLY A 205 -7.50 -1.09 -13.86
N PRO A 206 -7.22 -1.99 -12.89
CA PRO A 206 -8.13 -2.15 -11.77
C PRO A 206 -8.28 -0.82 -11.02
N THR A 207 -9.46 -0.57 -10.49
CA THR A 207 -9.77 0.69 -9.80
C THR A 207 -8.85 0.93 -8.60
N MET A 208 -8.46 -0.14 -7.89
CA MET A 208 -7.49 -0.07 -6.80
C MET A 208 -6.18 0.58 -7.26
N ASP A 209 -5.61 0.13 -8.37
CA ASP A 209 -4.37 0.70 -8.90
C ASP A 209 -4.53 2.18 -9.23
N THR A 210 -5.63 2.52 -9.91
CA THR A 210 -5.91 3.92 -10.27
C THR A 210 -5.98 4.83 -9.05
N GLN A 211 -6.59 4.37 -7.94
CA GLN A 211 -6.69 5.15 -6.70
C GLN A 211 -5.32 5.33 -6.05
N ILE A 212 -4.55 4.25 -5.90
CA ILE A 212 -3.22 4.27 -5.28
C ILE A 212 -2.24 5.14 -6.09
N ILE A 213 -2.24 5.00 -7.43
CA ILE A 213 -1.37 5.79 -8.30
C ILE A 213 -1.74 7.28 -8.27
N ARG A 214 -3.04 7.59 -8.24
CA ARG A 214 -3.50 8.98 -8.13
C ARG A 214 -3.00 9.61 -6.84
N GLU A 215 -3.17 8.96 -5.71
CA GLU A 215 -2.69 9.42 -4.40
C GLU A 215 -1.16 9.60 -4.40
N LEU A 216 -0.41 8.60 -4.90
CA LEU A 216 1.05 8.70 -5.02
C LEU A 216 1.47 9.93 -5.83
N PHE A 217 0.85 10.17 -6.98
CA PHE A 217 1.17 11.28 -7.87
C PHE A 217 0.86 12.64 -7.21
N GLU A 218 -0.31 12.77 -6.60
CA GLU A 218 -0.72 13.99 -5.88
C GLU A 218 0.22 14.29 -4.71
N ASN A 219 0.61 13.28 -3.94
CA ASN A 219 1.54 13.41 -2.83
C ASN A 219 2.96 13.77 -3.32
N THR A 220 3.42 13.19 -4.43
CA THR A 220 4.72 13.50 -5.02
C THR A 220 4.79 14.95 -5.51
N VAL A 221 3.74 15.43 -6.18
CA VAL A 221 3.65 16.84 -6.61
C VAL A 221 3.64 17.77 -5.40
N SER A 222 2.88 17.43 -4.37
CA SER A 222 2.82 18.24 -3.13
C SER A 222 4.17 18.30 -2.43
N ALA A 223 4.88 17.19 -2.33
CA ALA A 223 6.22 17.13 -1.76
C ALA A 223 7.22 17.98 -2.56
N ALA A 224 7.21 17.88 -3.89
CA ALA A 224 8.06 18.70 -4.76
C ALA A 224 7.78 20.20 -4.61
N GLN A 225 6.51 20.58 -4.47
CA GLN A 225 6.10 21.97 -4.26
C GLN A 225 6.59 22.52 -2.91
N ILE A 226 6.48 21.73 -1.83
CA ILE A 226 7.00 22.09 -0.50
C ILE A 226 8.50 22.34 -0.56
N LEU A 227 9.23 21.51 -1.32
CA LEU A 227 10.68 21.62 -1.47
C LEU A 227 11.12 22.66 -2.51
N GLY A 228 10.22 23.14 -3.37
CA GLY A 228 10.53 24.06 -4.47
C GLY A 228 11.41 23.44 -5.55
N ILE A 229 11.26 22.15 -5.85
CA ILE A 229 12.11 21.40 -6.79
C ILE A 229 11.30 20.68 -7.87
N ASP A 230 11.97 20.22 -8.91
CA ASP A 230 11.44 19.31 -9.98
C ASP A 230 10.15 19.79 -10.69
N PRO A 231 10.02 21.07 -11.09
CA PRO A 231 8.78 21.57 -11.70
C PRO A 231 8.42 20.86 -13.02
N GLN A 232 9.41 20.38 -13.78
CA GLN A 232 9.18 19.64 -15.01
C GLN A 232 8.62 18.24 -14.74
N PHE A 233 9.11 17.58 -13.69
CA PHE A 233 8.58 16.27 -13.25
C PHE A 233 7.14 16.43 -12.74
N CYS A 234 6.85 17.46 -11.98
CA CYS A 234 5.47 17.77 -11.56
C CYS A 234 4.55 17.98 -12.77
N GLN A 235 5.02 18.63 -13.83
CA GLN A 235 4.23 18.79 -15.04
C GLN A 235 3.94 17.45 -15.72
N GLN A 236 4.91 16.53 -15.80
CA GLN A 236 4.69 15.18 -16.34
C GLN A 236 3.64 14.42 -15.52
N ILE A 237 3.74 14.44 -14.20
CA ILE A 237 2.76 13.82 -13.30
C ILE A 237 1.36 14.42 -13.50
N ASN A 238 1.24 15.75 -13.58
CA ASN A 238 -0.05 16.42 -13.78
C ASN A 238 -0.71 16.04 -15.12
N ILE A 239 0.08 15.86 -16.18
CA ILE A 239 -0.41 15.35 -17.47
C ILE A 239 -0.91 13.91 -17.33
N ALA A 240 -0.19 13.06 -16.59
CA ALA A 240 -0.60 11.68 -16.35
C ALA A 240 -1.87 11.60 -15.50
N LEU A 241 -1.98 12.41 -14.44
CA LEU A 241 -3.18 12.50 -13.58
C LEU A 241 -4.46 12.81 -14.36
N GLN A 242 -4.37 13.69 -15.38
CA GLN A 242 -5.51 14.02 -16.25
C GLN A 242 -5.93 12.85 -17.16
N LYS A 243 -5.03 11.90 -17.39
CA LYS A 243 -5.27 10.73 -18.23
C LYS A 243 -5.61 9.46 -17.43
N LEU A 244 -5.55 9.50 -16.09
CA LEU A 244 -6.01 8.36 -15.28
C LEU A 244 -7.52 8.18 -15.45
N PRO A 245 -8.04 6.93 -15.39
CA PRO A 245 -9.47 6.66 -15.42
C PRO A 245 -10.21 7.46 -14.33
N PRO A 246 -11.38 8.03 -14.63
CA PRO A 246 -12.28 8.49 -13.58
C PRO A 246 -12.85 7.29 -12.82
N MET A 247 -13.30 7.51 -11.59
CA MET A 247 -13.99 6.46 -10.82
C MET A 247 -15.25 6.03 -11.55
N GLN A 248 -15.30 4.77 -11.95
CA GLN A 248 -16.43 4.19 -12.67
C GLN A 248 -17.53 3.78 -11.69
N ILE A 249 -18.73 4.26 -11.92
CA ILE A 249 -19.90 3.97 -11.06
C ILE A 249 -20.88 3.10 -11.84
N SER A 250 -21.33 2.00 -11.23
CA SER A 250 -22.36 1.12 -11.81
C SER A 250 -23.66 1.85 -12.03
N ALA A 251 -24.19 1.77 -13.26
CA ALA A 251 -25.53 2.29 -13.59
C ALA A 251 -26.67 1.55 -12.85
N GLN A 252 -26.42 0.32 -12.40
CA GLN A 252 -27.41 -0.57 -11.78
C GLN A 252 -27.28 -0.63 -10.24
N GLY A 253 -26.78 0.36 -9.57
CA GLY A 253 -26.70 0.27 -8.12
C GLY A 253 -25.86 1.33 -7.45
N GLY A 254 -25.19 2.16 -8.24
CA GLY A 254 -24.42 3.29 -7.70
C GLY A 254 -23.15 2.92 -6.95
N TYR A 255 -22.65 1.67 -7.11
CA TYR A 255 -21.39 1.26 -6.49
C TYR A 255 -20.21 1.49 -7.43
N LEU A 256 -19.06 1.70 -6.82
CA LEU A 256 -17.78 1.77 -7.53
C LEU A 256 -17.49 0.44 -8.23
N LEU A 257 -17.15 0.51 -9.52
CA LEU A 257 -16.72 -0.66 -10.28
C LEU A 257 -15.26 -0.98 -9.95
N GLU A 258 -14.96 -2.25 -9.83
CA GLU A 258 -13.61 -2.74 -9.50
C GLU A 258 -12.71 -2.81 -10.74
N TRP A 259 -13.31 -3.02 -11.91
CA TRP A 259 -12.61 -3.09 -13.21
C TRP A 259 -13.23 -2.13 -14.22
N LEU A 260 -12.40 -1.77 -15.24
CA LEU A 260 -12.81 -0.96 -16.39
C LEU A 260 -13.76 -1.71 -17.33
#